data_1a6566ea6fedeba285ce7e27801171c5
#
_entry.id   1a6566ea6fedeba285ce7e27801171c5
#
_cell.length_a   1.000
_cell.length_b   1.000
_cell.length_c   1.000
_cell.angle_alpha   90.00
_cell.angle_beta   90.00
_cell.angle_gamma   90.00
#
_symmetry.space_group_name_H-M   'P 1'
#
loop_
_entity.id
_entity.type
_entity.pdbx_description
1 polymer ?
#
loop_
_entity_poly.entity_id
_entity_poly.type
_entity_poly.pdbx_seq_one_letter_code
_entity_poly.pdbx_strand_id
1 'polypeptide(L)'
;MADAIQRVVDLYDGAVSQVPGGVKVRDPSKLRSVATDRLAWQAVFGSADEREAARWLLWELGQVTGARPASINDLYLARGRGECGGFTVPAINVRMLAYDTGRAIFRVARARKAGAIILEIARSEIAYTEQRPAEYVSVMIAAALREGYTLPLFIQGDHCQVNHKKYQADPEGEVGEVKKLIAEEVGAGFYNIDVDTSTLVDLSRPTLSEQQRINYERAADITRFIRGLEPEGVTVSVGAEIGEVGMKNSTVEELHAFMQGYNRSLAVGGGKAGISKISVQTGTSHGGVVLPDGSIADVKLDLQALAALSKVAREEYELAGAVQHGASTLPSNAFGNFPRIETAEIHLATNFQNIVFDHPRLPADLRERMRSWLDENAASERKSGDTNEQFYYKARKKAIGPFKRDLWSMSEEVRSAIAADLEKTFAFLFEQLNVNGTEDQVHRFIQAPIQHHAALKPVLVAAADDPDAGE
;
A
#
# COMPACT_ATOMS: atom_id res chain seq x y z
N MET A 1 -12.68 -26.56 11.31
CA MET A 1 -12.51 -25.18 11.75
C MET A 1 -12.13 -25.05 13.23
N ALA A 2 -12.93 -25.42 14.23
CA ALA A 2 -12.52 -25.33 15.66
C ALA A 2 -11.17 -26.01 15.94
N ASP A 3 -10.98 -27.21 15.41
CA ASP A 3 -9.71 -27.94 15.54
C ASP A 3 -8.53 -27.21 14.83
N ALA A 4 -8.81 -26.48 13.73
CA ALA A 4 -7.78 -25.70 13.06
C ALA A 4 -7.34 -24.49 13.90
N ILE A 5 -8.31 -23.81 14.52
CA ILE A 5 -8.02 -22.72 15.47
C ILE A 5 -7.21 -23.23 16.65
N GLN A 6 -7.59 -24.35 17.25
CA GLN A 6 -6.84 -24.92 18.36
C GLN A 6 -5.40 -25.24 17.96
N ARG A 7 -5.18 -25.86 16.78
CA ARG A 7 -3.82 -26.16 16.29
C ARG A 7 -2.94 -24.91 16.15
N VAL A 8 -3.48 -23.79 15.64
CA VAL A 8 -2.69 -22.56 15.50
C VAL A 8 -2.43 -21.88 16.84
N VAL A 9 -3.36 -21.96 17.79
CA VAL A 9 -3.16 -21.48 19.16
C VAL A 9 -2.09 -22.28 19.89
N ASP A 10 -2.07 -23.59 19.70
CA ASP A 10 -1.09 -24.51 20.32
C ASP A 10 0.35 -24.26 19.86
N LEU A 11 0.57 -23.55 18.73
CA LEU A 11 1.91 -23.11 18.31
C LEU A 11 2.64 -22.28 19.37
N TYR A 12 1.88 -21.64 20.27
CA TYR A 12 2.41 -20.74 21.30
C TYR A 12 2.59 -21.39 22.68
N ASP A 13 2.50 -22.70 22.81
CA ASP A 13 2.78 -23.48 24.04
C ASP A 13 2.05 -22.92 25.28
N GLY A 14 0.76 -22.55 25.15
CA GLY A 14 -0.06 -22.00 26.21
C GLY A 14 0.16 -20.51 26.52
N ALA A 15 1.08 -19.81 25.83
CA ALA A 15 1.25 -18.37 25.95
C ALA A 15 0.08 -17.58 25.33
N VAL A 16 -0.65 -18.19 24.41
CA VAL A 16 -1.89 -17.67 23.82
C VAL A 16 -3.02 -18.62 24.16
N SER A 17 -4.19 -18.11 24.46
CA SER A 17 -5.40 -18.90 24.68
C SER A 17 -6.61 -18.23 24.08
N GLN A 18 -7.53 -19.01 23.52
CA GLN A 18 -8.82 -18.52 23.08
C GLN A 18 -9.69 -18.17 24.28
N VAL A 19 -10.39 -17.04 24.18
CA VAL A 19 -11.36 -16.56 25.16
C VAL A 19 -12.66 -16.14 24.43
N PRO A 20 -13.79 -15.99 25.13
CA PRO A 20 -14.99 -15.41 24.49
C PRO A 20 -14.68 -14.06 23.85
N GLY A 21 -14.93 -13.93 22.55
CA GLY A 21 -14.74 -12.70 21.79
C GLY A 21 -13.30 -12.44 21.31
N GLY A 22 -12.37 -13.41 21.41
CA GLY A 22 -11.02 -13.19 20.88
C GLY A 22 -9.96 -14.09 21.51
N VAL A 23 -8.79 -13.50 21.81
CA VAL A 23 -7.66 -14.23 22.41
C VAL A 23 -7.08 -13.48 23.61
N LYS A 24 -6.43 -14.22 24.48
CA LYS A 24 -5.63 -13.69 25.60
C LYS A 24 -4.18 -14.08 25.42
N VAL A 25 -3.28 -13.10 25.45
CA VAL A 25 -1.84 -13.29 25.46
C VAL A 25 -1.33 -13.23 26.90
N ARG A 26 -0.72 -14.31 27.37
CA ARG A 26 -0.14 -14.42 28.71
C ARG A 26 1.35 -14.06 28.72
N ASP A 27 2.05 -14.37 27.64
CA ASP A 27 3.46 -14.07 27.46
C ASP A 27 3.70 -13.45 26.07
N PRO A 28 3.75 -12.10 25.98
CA PRO A 28 4.00 -11.41 24.71
C PRO A 28 5.37 -11.73 24.08
N SER A 29 6.35 -12.21 24.85
CA SER A 29 7.66 -12.56 24.30
C SER A 29 7.59 -13.74 23.32
N LYS A 30 6.62 -14.65 23.51
CA LYS A 30 6.38 -15.79 22.63
C LYS A 30 5.87 -15.40 21.25
N LEU A 31 5.26 -14.23 21.11
CA LEU A 31 4.87 -13.70 19.80
C LEU A 31 6.08 -13.35 18.92
N ARG A 32 7.25 -13.19 19.53
CA ARG A 32 8.52 -12.91 18.84
C ARG A 32 9.31 -14.18 18.49
N SER A 33 8.69 -15.35 18.58
CA SER A 33 9.33 -16.64 18.34
C SER A 33 9.01 -17.21 16.95
N VAL A 34 9.61 -18.34 16.63
CA VAL A 34 9.34 -19.11 15.41
C VAL A 34 7.88 -19.59 15.28
N ALA A 35 7.10 -19.54 16.35
CA ALA A 35 5.66 -19.81 16.30
C ALA A 35 4.96 -18.83 15.34
N THR A 36 5.30 -17.54 15.43
CA THR A 36 4.76 -16.51 14.51
C THR A 36 5.26 -16.70 13.08
N ASP A 37 6.50 -17.15 12.86
CA ASP A 37 7.00 -17.49 11.52
C ASP A 37 6.18 -18.64 10.90
N ARG A 38 5.84 -19.66 11.70
CA ARG A 38 4.98 -20.79 11.27
C ARG A 38 3.55 -20.32 11.01
N LEU A 39 3.02 -19.45 11.86
CA LEU A 39 1.67 -18.92 11.69
C LEU A 39 1.57 -18.07 10.42
N ALA A 40 2.58 -17.23 10.12
CA ALA A 40 2.67 -16.48 8.88
C ALA A 40 2.71 -17.39 7.65
N TRP A 41 3.51 -18.46 7.71
CA TRP A 41 3.54 -19.46 6.66
C TRP A 41 2.17 -20.12 6.42
N GLN A 42 1.48 -20.51 7.50
CA GLN A 42 0.16 -21.14 7.39
C GLN A 42 -0.89 -20.16 6.84
N ALA A 43 -0.81 -18.88 7.18
CA ALA A 43 -1.71 -17.84 6.66
C ALA A 43 -1.61 -17.64 5.13
N VAL A 44 -0.47 -18.04 4.52
CA VAL A 44 -0.21 -17.92 3.09
C VAL A 44 -0.33 -19.28 2.38
N PHE A 45 0.33 -20.31 2.89
CA PHE A 45 0.55 -21.59 2.19
C PHE A 45 -0.16 -22.79 2.80
N GLY A 46 -0.88 -22.63 3.89
CA GLY A 46 -1.65 -23.69 4.53
C GLY A 46 -2.83 -24.18 3.67
N SER A 47 -3.49 -25.24 4.09
CA SER A 47 -4.80 -25.63 3.57
C SER A 47 -5.83 -24.51 3.80
N ALA A 48 -6.99 -24.59 3.18
CA ALA A 48 -8.03 -23.55 3.35
C ALA A 48 -8.35 -23.30 4.84
N ASP A 49 -8.60 -24.36 5.60
CA ASP A 49 -8.90 -24.28 7.04
C ASP A 49 -7.72 -23.72 7.86
N GLU A 50 -6.50 -24.08 7.51
CA GLU A 50 -5.29 -23.56 8.19
C GLU A 50 -5.07 -22.09 7.88
N ARG A 51 -5.25 -21.68 6.63
CA ARG A 51 -5.14 -20.26 6.25
C ARG A 51 -6.14 -19.40 7.01
N GLU A 52 -7.40 -19.82 7.03
CA GLU A 52 -8.44 -19.08 7.73
C GLU A 52 -8.19 -19.00 9.24
N ALA A 53 -7.83 -20.11 9.87
CA ALA A 53 -7.51 -20.15 11.29
C ALA A 53 -6.28 -19.28 11.62
N ALA A 54 -5.23 -19.34 10.80
CA ALA A 54 -4.02 -18.55 10.99
C ALA A 54 -4.30 -17.05 10.81
N ARG A 55 -5.06 -16.65 9.79
CA ARG A 55 -5.46 -15.26 9.54
C ARG A 55 -6.33 -14.71 10.65
N TRP A 56 -7.29 -15.49 11.14
CA TRP A 56 -8.10 -15.13 12.30
C TRP A 56 -7.24 -14.92 13.55
N LEU A 57 -6.33 -15.85 13.86
CA LEU A 57 -5.48 -15.73 15.04
C LEU A 57 -4.55 -14.52 14.92
N LEU A 58 -3.94 -14.27 13.76
CA LEU A 58 -3.10 -13.09 13.53
C LEU A 58 -3.90 -11.80 13.74
N TRP A 59 -5.12 -11.72 13.21
CA TRP A 59 -6.00 -10.58 13.42
C TRP A 59 -6.24 -10.33 14.91
N GLU A 60 -6.67 -11.36 15.66
CA GLU A 60 -6.96 -11.23 17.08
C GLU A 60 -5.71 -10.89 17.91
N LEU A 61 -4.55 -11.46 17.57
CA LEU A 61 -3.28 -11.09 18.19
C LEU A 61 -2.92 -9.63 17.91
N GLY A 62 -3.13 -9.14 16.71
CA GLY A 62 -2.98 -7.73 16.36
C GLY A 62 -3.88 -6.83 17.20
N GLN A 63 -5.16 -7.21 17.40
CA GLN A 63 -6.12 -6.45 18.21
C GLN A 63 -5.65 -6.29 19.67
N VAL A 64 -5.13 -7.33 20.29
CA VAL A 64 -4.74 -7.30 21.71
C VAL A 64 -3.34 -6.74 21.95
N THR A 65 -2.48 -6.67 20.93
CA THR A 65 -1.12 -6.16 21.08
C THR A 65 -0.93 -4.72 20.65
N GLY A 66 -1.89 -4.15 19.91
CA GLY A 66 -1.82 -2.81 19.33
C GLY A 66 -1.34 -2.77 17.87
N ALA A 67 -0.72 -3.84 17.33
CA ALA A 67 -0.35 -3.98 15.94
C ALA A 67 -1.59 -4.31 15.07
N ARG A 68 -2.60 -3.44 15.14
CA ARG A 68 -3.89 -3.61 14.46
C ARG A 68 -4.06 -2.64 13.32
N PRO A 69 -4.76 -3.02 12.24
CA PRO A 69 -5.09 -2.10 11.16
C PRO A 69 -5.80 -0.85 11.66
N ALA A 70 -5.42 0.31 11.11
CA ALA A 70 -5.97 1.59 11.47
C ALA A 70 -5.97 2.56 10.27
N SER A 71 -6.80 3.59 10.38
CA SER A 71 -6.80 4.72 9.43
C SER A 71 -5.82 5.80 9.88
N ILE A 72 -5.08 6.37 8.92
CA ILE A 72 -4.23 7.55 9.14
C ILE A 72 -5.02 8.87 9.03
N ASN A 73 -6.32 8.81 8.73
CA ASN A 73 -7.18 9.96 8.44
C ASN A 73 -7.00 11.11 9.43
N ASP A 74 -7.08 10.84 10.72
CA ASP A 74 -7.09 11.90 11.74
C ASP A 74 -5.73 12.58 11.87
N LEU A 75 -4.62 11.87 11.66
CA LEU A 75 -3.29 12.46 11.55
C LEU A 75 -3.19 13.36 10.31
N TYR A 76 -3.79 12.94 9.19
CA TYR A 76 -3.78 13.72 7.96
C TYR A 76 -4.62 14.99 8.08
N LEU A 77 -5.80 14.91 8.66
CA LEU A 77 -6.63 16.10 8.93
C LEU A 77 -5.95 17.04 9.95
N ALA A 78 -5.31 16.52 11.00
CA ALA A 78 -4.52 17.33 11.93
C ALA A 78 -3.38 18.06 11.22
N ARG A 79 -2.73 17.40 10.25
CA ARG A 79 -1.71 18.01 9.41
C ARG A 79 -2.29 19.12 8.51
N GLY A 80 -3.48 18.90 7.91
CA GLY A 80 -4.19 19.91 7.14
C GLY A 80 -4.52 21.17 7.95
N ARG A 81 -4.88 21.01 9.23
CA ARG A 81 -5.11 22.12 10.17
C ARG A 81 -3.84 22.75 10.74
N GLY A 82 -2.64 22.27 10.35
CA GLY A 82 -1.36 22.79 10.84
C GLY A 82 -1.02 22.39 12.29
N GLU A 83 -1.67 21.38 12.85
CA GLU A 83 -1.41 20.89 14.21
C GLU A 83 -0.14 20.01 14.30
N CYS A 84 0.32 19.48 13.17
CA CYS A 84 1.58 18.76 13.00
C CYS A 84 2.09 18.90 11.56
N GLY A 85 3.37 18.57 11.33
CA GLY A 85 4.00 18.65 10.01
C GLY A 85 5.51 18.41 10.09
N GLY A 86 6.24 18.78 9.04
CA GLY A 86 7.69 18.65 8.97
C GLY A 86 8.17 17.23 8.69
N PHE A 87 7.28 16.31 8.33
CA PHE A 87 7.60 14.95 7.89
C PHE A 87 6.78 14.57 6.66
N THR A 88 7.24 13.60 5.89
CA THR A 88 6.48 13.01 4.76
C THR A 88 6.30 11.53 5.01
N VAL A 89 5.08 11.04 4.92
CA VAL A 89 4.76 9.63 5.17
C VAL A 89 5.26 8.78 3.99
N PRO A 90 6.14 7.79 4.20
CA PRO A 90 6.45 6.80 3.17
C PRO A 90 5.31 5.78 3.07
N ALA A 91 4.70 5.69 1.90
CA ALA A 91 3.84 4.59 1.53
C ALA A 91 4.72 3.52 0.86
N ILE A 92 4.93 2.44 1.60
CA ILE A 92 5.88 1.37 1.25
C ILE A 92 5.11 0.22 0.63
N ASN A 93 5.31 0.03 -0.67
CA ASN A 93 4.67 -1.02 -1.43
C ASN A 93 5.43 -2.35 -1.29
N VAL A 94 4.79 -3.37 -0.71
CA VAL A 94 5.42 -4.65 -0.35
C VAL A 94 4.98 -5.76 -1.29
N ARG A 95 5.75 -5.98 -2.36
CA ARG A 95 5.46 -6.97 -3.42
C ARG A 95 6.13 -8.32 -3.21
N MET A 96 7.39 -8.34 -2.79
CA MET A 96 8.22 -9.54 -2.68
C MET A 96 8.63 -9.84 -1.25
N LEU A 97 8.74 -11.13 -0.92
CA LEU A 97 9.16 -11.57 0.41
C LEU A 97 8.39 -10.81 1.51
N ALA A 98 7.06 -10.70 1.35
CA ALA A 98 6.25 -9.77 2.11
C ALA A 98 6.48 -9.87 3.62
N TYR A 99 6.64 -11.08 4.16
CA TYR A 99 6.92 -11.29 5.57
C TYR A 99 8.29 -10.76 5.99
N ASP A 100 9.36 -11.13 5.25
CA ASP A 100 10.72 -10.68 5.59
C ASP A 100 10.89 -9.17 5.36
N THR A 101 10.28 -8.62 4.29
CA THR A 101 10.25 -7.17 4.02
C THR A 101 9.49 -6.43 5.11
N GLY A 102 8.30 -6.90 5.51
CA GLY A 102 7.54 -6.32 6.63
C GLY A 102 8.33 -6.35 7.94
N ARG A 103 9.01 -7.46 8.24
CA ARG A 103 9.90 -7.56 9.40
C ARG A 103 11.03 -6.53 9.36
N ALA A 104 11.67 -6.34 8.20
CA ALA A 104 12.72 -5.34 8.02
C ALA A 104 12.18 -3.92 8.28
N ILE A 105 10.99 -3.59 7.75
CA ILE A 105 10.32 -2.31 8.01
C ILE A 105 10.09 -2.11 9.51
N PHE A 106 9.50 -3.09 10.18
CA PHE A 106 9.13 -2.95 11.61
C PHE A 106 10.34 -2.95 12.55
N ARG A 107 11.45 -3.63 12.22
CA ARG A 107 12.70 -3.50 12.96
C ARG A 107 13.22 -2.07 12.94
N VAL A 108 13.27 -1.46 11.75
CA VAL A 108 13.71 -0.07 11.59
C VAL A 108 12.72 0.89 12.24
N ALA A 109 11.43 0.71 12.01
CA ALA A 109 10.38 1.57 12.58
C ALA A 109 10.43 1.60 14.11
N ARG A 110 10.54 0.43 14.73
CA ARG A 110 10.67 0.33 16.18
C ARG A 110 11.95 0.97 16.71
N ALA A 111 13.10 0.71 16.06
CA ALA A 111 14.39 1.28 16.49
C ALA A 111 14.42 2.81 16.39
N ARG A 112 13.69 3.38 15.44
CA ARG A 112 13.63 4.82 15.17
C ARG A 112 12.38 5.51 15.69
N LYS A 113 11.48 4.78 16.39
CA LYS A 113 10.18 5.29 16.86
C LYS A 113 9.37 5.91 15.73
N ALA A 114 9.40 5.29 14.57
CA ALA A 114 8.67 5.74 13.39
C ALA A 114 7.27 5.09 13.37
N GLY A 115 6.23 5.90 13.56
CA GLY A 115 4.83 5.44 13.56
C GLY A 115 4.07 5.85 12.31
N ALA A 116 4.39 7.01 11.72
CA ALA A 116 3.72 7.51 10.51
C ALA A 116 4.32 6.85 9.25
N ILE A 117 4.02 5.58 9.02
CA ILE A 117 4.44 4.79 7.86
C ILE A 117 3.23 4.03 7.32
N ILE A 118 3.07 3.95 6.02
CA ILE A 118 2.01 3.19 5.34
C ILE A 118 2.62 1.96 4.67
N LEU A 119 1.90 0.86 4.69
CA LEU A 119 2.18 -0.37 3.96
C LEU A 119 1.12 -0.54 2.90
N GLU A 120 1.50 -0.69 1.64
CA GLU A 120 0.53 -0.66 0.56
C GLU A 120 0.71 -1.76 -0.49
N ILE A 121 -0.33 -1.97 -1.26
CA ILE A 121 -0.34 -2.79 -2.46
C ILE A 121 -1.39 -2.25 -3.43
N ALA A 122 -1.07 -2.20 -4.74
CA ALA A 122 -1.97 -1.71 -5.76
C ALA A 122 -2.86 -2.82 -6.35
N ARG A 123 -3.96 -2.42 -7.01
CA ARG A 123 -4.90 -3.33 -7.67
C ARG A 123 -4.21 -4.34 -8.60
N SER A 124 -3.33 -3.87 -9.49
CA SER A 124 -2.60 -4.75 -10.40
C SER A 124 -1.60 -5.67 -9.68
N GLU A 125 -1.04 -5.19 -8.58
CA GLU A 125 -0.04 -5.92 -7.80
C GLU A 125 -0.63 -7.07 -7.00
N ILE A 126 -1.85 -6.90 -6.50
CA ILE A 126 -2.63 -7.98 -5.87
C ILE A 126 -2.71 -9.18 -6.82
N ALA A 127 -2.94 -8.93 -8.13
CA ALA A 127 -3.02 -9.98 -9.13
C ALA A 127 -1.69 -10.69 -9.35
N TYR A 128 -0.63 -9.99 -9.77
CA TYR A 128 0.61 -10.64 -10.16
C TYR A 128 1.49 -11.10 -8.99
N THR A 129 1.27 -10.62 -7.78
CA THR A 129 1.93 -11.14 -6.59
C THR A 129 1.13 -12.25 -5.89
N GLU A 130 -0.12 -12.46 -6.32
CA GLU A 130 -1.07 -13.37 -5.68
C GLU A 130 -1.25 -13.07 -4.18
N GLN A 131 -1.21 -11.79 -3.79
CA GLN A 131 -1.38 -11.34 -2.41
C GLN A 131 -2.76 -10.70 -2.23
N ARG A 132 -3.80 -11.51 -1.98
CA ARG A 132 -5.14 -10.97 -1.68
C ARG A 132 -5.12 -10.14 -0.39
N PRO A 133 -6.03 -9.16 -0.23
CA PRO A 133 -6.06 -8.26 0.92
C PRO A 133 -5.98 -8.95 2.28
N ALA A 134 -6.75 -10.02 2.51
CA ALA A 134 -6.72 -10.76 3.78
C ALA A 134 -5.37 -11.44 4.06
N GLU A 135 -4.65 -11.89 3.02
CA GLU A 135 -3.29 -12.40 3.15
C GLU A 135 -2.33 -11.30 3.51
N TYR A 136 -2.37 -10.19 2.76
CA TYR A 136 -1.47 -9.05 2.95
C TYR A 136 -1.54 -8.52 4.39
N VAL A 137 -2.74 -8.23 4.89
CA VAL A 137 -2.97 -7.78 6.28
C VAL A 137 -2.41 -8.78 7.28
N SER A 138 -2.72 -10.07 7.10
CA SER A 138 -2.25 -11.11 8.03
C SER A 138 -0.73 -11.20 8.07
N VAL A 139 -0.06 -11.09 6.92
CA VAL A 139 1.41 -11.12 6.83
C VAL A 139 2.02 -9.89 7.48
N MET A 140 1.44 -8.69 7.30
CA MET A 140 1.92 -7.47 7.94
C MET A 140 1.73 -7.51 9.45
N ILE A 141 0.60 -8.01 9.95
CA ILE A 141 0.39 -8.22 11.39
C ILE A 141 1.42 -9.23 11.94
N ALA A 142 1.62 -10.36 11.27
CA ALA A 142 2.62 -11.36 11.68
C ALA A 142 4.04 -10.76 11.77
N ALA A 143 4.42 -9.96 10.78
CA ALA A 143 5.72 -9.29 10.75
C ALA A 143 5.87 -8.30 11.92
N ALA A 144 4.84 -7.50 12.21
CA ALA A 144 4.80 -6.58 13.35
C ALA A 144 4.94 -7.32 14.69
N LEU A 145 4.14 -8.38 14.89
CA LEU A 145 4.21 -9.22 16.10
C LEU A 145 5.59 -9.83 16.30
N ARG A 146 6.16 -10.38 15.21
CA ARG A 146 7.49 -11.03 15.23
C ARG A 146 8.59 -10.06 15.66
N GLU A 147 8.50 -8.81 15.26
CA GLU A 147 9.49 -7.78 15.60
C GLU A 147 9.11 -6.97 16.86
N GLY A 148 7.95 -7.25 17.47
CA GLY A 148 7.48 -6.56 18.67
C GLY A 148 7.12 -5.10 18.42
N TYR A 149 6.60 -4.81 17.24
CA TYR A 149 6.00 -3.51 16.91
C TYR A 149 4.56 -3.49 17.39
N THR A 150 4.15 -2.45 18.11
CA THR A 150 2.86 -2.40 18.82
C THR A 150 2.03 -1.17 18.46
N LEU A 151 2.47 -0.38 17.51
CA LEU A 151 1.70 0.76 17.01
C LEU A 151 0.67 0.30 15.97
N PRO A 152 -0.38 1.11 15.71
CA PRO A 152 -1.32 0.88 14.63
C PRO A 152 -0.64 0.66 13.28
N LEU A 153 -1.21 -0.20 12.46
CA LEU A 153 -0.73 -0.50 11.11
C LEU A 153 -1.61 0.24 10.10
N PHE A 154 -1.02 1.20 9.38
CA PHE A 154 -1.68 1.87 8.28
C PHE A 154 -1.48 1.06 7.01
N ILE A 155 -2.53 0.34 6.60
CA ILE A 155 -2.52 -0.51 5.40
C ILE A 155 -3.38 0.17 4.35
N GLN A 156 -2.86 0.30 3.12
CA GLN A 156 -3.42 1.09 2.05
C GLN A 156 -3.64 0.29 0.77
N GLY A 157 -4.83 0.43 0.19
CA GLY A 157 -5.08 0.09 -1.21
C GLY A 157 -4.55 1.23 -2.09
N ASP A 158 -3.41 1.00 -2.71
CA ASP A 158 -2.77 1.94 -3.62
C ASP A 158 -3.42 1.83 -5.01
N HIS A 159 -3.65 2.94 -5.67
CA HIS A 159 -4.26 2.98 -7.01
C HIS A 159 -5.45 2.01 -7.17
N CYS A 160 -6.55 2.21 -6.40
CA CYS A 160 -7.84 1.59 -6.75
C CYS A 160 -8.35 2.24 -8.04
N GLN A 161 -7.62 1.98 -9.13
CA GLN A 161 -7.72 2.70 -10.40
C GLN A 161 -8.85 2.18 -11.25
N VAL A 162 -9.57 3.10 -11.87
CA VAL A 162 -10.53 2.82 -12.95
C VAL A 162 -9.77 2.65 -14.27
N ASN A 163 -9.91 1.50 -14.91
CA ASN A 163 -9.31 1.24 -16.21
C ASN A 163 -10.07 1.99 -17.31
N HIS A 164 -9.42 2.94 -17.99
CA HIS A 164 -10.04 3.78 -18.99
C HIS A 164 -10.72 3.01 -20.12
N LYS A 165 -10.09 1.96 -20.66
CA LYS A 165 -10.64 1.16 -21.77
C LYS A 165 -11.88 0.38 -21.35
N LYS A 166 -11.85 -0.23 -20.15
CA LYS A 166 -13.00 -0.95 -19.61
C LYS A 166 -14.14 0.01 -19.28
N TYR A 167 -13.83 1.17 -18.72
CA TYR A 167 -14.81 2.22 -18.45
C TYR A 167 -15.48 2.73 -19.71
N GLN A 168 -14.74 2.92 -20.82
CA GLN A 168 -15.37 3.29 -22.10
C GLN A 168 -16.33 2.25 -22.62
N ALA A 169 -16.06 0.96 -22.40
CA ALA A 169 -16.92 -0.14 -22.84
C ALA A 169 -18.14 -0.34 -21.92
N ASP A 170 -17.94 -0.28 -20.60
CA ASP A 170 -18.98 -0.45 -19.57
C ASP A 170 -18.62 0.36 -18.31
N PRO A 171 -19.07 1.63 -18.21
CA PRO A 171 -18.74 2.51 -17.10
C PRO A 171 -19.16 1.97 -15.73
N GLU A 172 -20.36 1.45 -15.62
CA GLU A 172 -20.89 0.97 -14.33
C GLU A 172 -20.30 -0.38 -13.95
N GLY A 173 -20.00 -1.23 -14.93
CA GLY A 173 -19.32 -2.50 -14.72
C GLY A 173 -17.90 -2.27 -14.16
N GLU A 174 -17.09 -1.40 -14.77
CA GLU A 174 -15.73 -1.13 -14.29
C GLU A 174 -15.72 -0.49 -12.91
N VAL A 175 -16.56 0.52 -12.65
CA VAL A 175 -16.69 1.13 -11.31
C VAL A 175 -17.16 0.08 -10.30
N GLY A 176 -18.05 -0.84 -10.71
CA GLY A 176 -18.50 -1.96 -9.90
C GLY A 176 -17.35 -2.89 -9.49
N GLU A 177 -16.41 -3.20 -10.39
CA GLU A 177 -15.23 -4.02 -10.08
C GLU A 177 -14.28 -3.31 -9.11
N VAL A 178 -14.04 -2.00 -9.29
CA VAL A 178 -13.26 -1.20 -8.32
C VAL A 178 -13.93 -1.22 -6.94
N LYS A 179 -15.24 -1.01 -6.87
CA LYS A 179 -15.99 -1.07 -5.61
C LYS A 179 -15.95 -2.45 -4.94
N LYS A 180 -15.95 -3.53 -5.70
CA LYS A 180 -15.81 -4.90 -5.16
C LYS A 180 -14.43 -5.10 -4.51
N LEU A 181 -13.36 -4.66 -5.18
CA LEU A 181 -12.02 -4.71 -4.62
C LEU A 181 -11.94 -3.90 -3.32
N ILE A 182 -12.41 -2.65 -3.33
CA ILE A 182 -12.44 -1.79 -2.15
C ILE A 182 -13.23 -2.43 -0.99
N ALA A 183 -14.35 -3.10 -1.28
CA ALA A 183 -15.11 -3.81 -0.25
C ALA A 183 -14.31 -4.98 0.36
N GLU A 184 -13.54 -5.70 -0.45
CA GLU A 184 -12.63 -6.75 0.05
C GLU A 184 -11.49 -6.13 0.88
N GLU A 185 -10.88 -5.05 0.41
CA GLU A 185 -9.81 -4.34 1.11
C GLU A 185 -10.26 -3.82 2.48
N VAL A 186 -11.35 -3.06 2.53
CA VAL A 186 -11.90 -2.54 3.79
C VAL A 186 -12.30 -3.68 4.72
N GLY A 187 -12.92 -4.73 4.19
CA GLY A 187 -13.28 -5.93 4.96
C GLY A 187 -12.07 -6.69 5.51
N ALA A 188 -10.91 -6.58 4.87
CA ALA A 188 -9.65 -7.17 5.32
C ALA A 188 -8.87 -6.27 6.30
N GLY A 189 -9.21 -4.98 6.44
CA GLY A 189 -8.51 -4.04 7.31
C GLY A 189 -7.66 -2.99 6.58
N PHE A 190 -7.86 -2.79 5.28
CA PHE A 190 -7.31 -1.64 4.56
C PHE A 190 -8.17 -0.42 4.90
N TYR A 191 -7.72 0.36 5.85
CA TYR A 191 -8.45 1.57 6.28
C TYR A 191 -7.86 2.85 5.70
N ASN A 192 -7.09 2.70 4.62
CA ASN A 192 -6.55 3.77 3.79
C ASN A 192 -6.73 3.33 2.33
N ILE A 193 -7.40 4.13 1.50
CA ILE A 193 -7.77 3.78 0.12
C ILE A 193 -7.47 4.95 -0.79
N ASP A 194 -6.65 4.74 -1.81
CA ASP A 194 -6.40 5.70 -2.87
C ASP A 194 -7.30 5.42 -4.07
N VAL A 195 -8.31 6.25 -4.22
CA VAL A 195 -9.26 6.20 -5.32
C VAL A 195 -8.65 6.91 -6.52
N ASP A 196 -8.32 6.16 -7.56
CA ASP A 196 -7.76 6.71 -8.77
C ASP A 196 -8.75 6.65 -9.94
N THR A 197 -9.32 7.80 -10.22
CA THR A 197 -10.20 8.05 -11.38
C THR A 197 -9.58 9.04 -12.35
N SER A 198 -8.28 9.36 -12.19
CA SER A 198 -7.54 10.34 -13.02
C SER A 198 -7.46 9.93 -14.49
N THR A 199 -7.49 8.64 -14.80
CA THR A 199 -7.56 8.11 -16.16
C THR A 199 -8.79 8.57 -16.94
N LEU A 200 -9.80 9.12 -16.26
CA LEU A 200 -11.05 9.62 -16.85
C LEU A 200 -11.03 11.14 -17.13
N VAL A 201 -9.89 11.80 -16.90
CA VAL A 201 -9.70 13.21 -17.25
C VAL A 201 -9.75 13.37 -18.76
N ASP A 202 -10.59 14.29 -19.25
CA ASP A 202 -10.75 14.55 -20.70
C ASP A 202 -10.17 15.93 -21.07
N LEU A 203 -8.90 15.93 -21.46
CA LEU A 203 -8.17 17.14 -21.84
C LEU A 203 -8.72 17.82 -23.11
N SER A 204 -9.63 17.20 -23.86
CA SER A 204 -10.27 17.79 -25.04
C SER A 204 -11.36 18.81 -24.69
N ARG A 205 -11.81 18.85 -23.42
CA ARG A 205 -12.84 19.78 -22.97
C ARG A 205 -12.33 21.20 -22.81
N PRO A 206 -13.20 22.21 -23.04
CA PRO A 206 -12.76 23.61 -23.08
C PRO A 206 -12.37 24.21 -21.73
N THR A 207 -12.91 23.70 -20.60
CA THR A 207 -12.63 24.22 -19.27
C THR A 207 -12.08 23.13 -18.35
N LEU A 208 -11.23 23.51 -17.37
CA LEU A 208 -10.67 22.58 -16.40
C LEU A 208 -11.76 21.82 -15.61
N SER A 209 -12.86 22.50 -15.29
CA SER A 209 -13.99 21.86 -14.60
C SER A 209 -14.64 20.77 -15.46
N GLU A 210 -14.76 20.97 -16.76
CA GLU A 210 -15.26 19.96 -17.70
C GLU A 210 -14.26 18.84 -17.94
N GLN A 211 -12.95 19.15 -18.00
CA GLN A 211 -11.88 18.16 -18.10
C GLN A 211 -11.88 17.21 -16.90
N GLN A 212 -12.02 17.73 -15.70
CA GLN A 212 -12.00 16.98 -14.45
C GLN A 212 -13.37 16.36 -14.06
N ARG A 213 -14.44 16.63 -14.82
CA ARG A 213 -15.81 16.31 -14.37
C ARG A 213 -16.00 14.84 -14.03
N ILE A 214 -15.67 13.94 -14.93
CA ILE A 214 -15.87 12.50 -14.71
C ILE A 214 -14.96 12.02 -13.57
N ASN A 215 -13.74 12.53 -13.50
CA ASN A 215 -12.80 12.22 -12.42
C ASN A 215 -13.42 12.55 -11.06
N TYR A 216 -13.80 13.79 -10.78
CA TYR A 216 -14.32 14.16 -9.46
C TYR A 216 -15.70 13.57 -9.16
N GLU A 217 -16.57 13.36 -10.14
CA GLU A 217 -17.87 12.73 -9.94
C GLU A 217 -17.72 11.27 -9.51
N ARG A 218 -16.83 10.49 -10.16
CA ARG A 218 -16.55 9.10 -9.84
C ARG A 218 -15.79 8.96 -8.53
N ALA A 219 -14.80 9.83 -8.28
CA ALA A 219 -14.12 9.86 -6.99
C ALA A 219 -15.11 10.09 -5.82
N ALA A 220 -16.04 11.04 -5.96
CA ALA A 220 -17.06 11.29 -4.96
C ALA A 220 -18.05 10.11 -4.79
N ASP A 221 -18.41 9.43 -5.87
CA ASP A 221 -19.27 8.23 -5.84
C ASP A 221 -18.59 7.08 -5.09
N ILE A 222 -17.33 6.80 -5.40
CA ILE A 222 -16.55 5.75 -4.73
C ILE A 222 -16.30 6.14 -3.26
N THR A 223 -16.01 7.41 -2.96
CA THR A 223 -15.89 7.87 -1.57
C THR A 223 -17.17 7.61 -0.77
N ARG A 224 -18.36 7.94 -1.30
CA ARG A 224 -19.63 7.62 -0.64
C ARG A 224 -19.82 6.13 -0.38
N PHE A 225 -19.38 5.29 -1.32
CA PHE A 225 -19.42 3.84 -1.17
C PHE A 225 -18.51 3.39 -0.02
N ILE A 226 -17.26 3.89 0.04
CA ILE A 226 -16.31 3.60 1.14
C ILE A 226 -16.93 3.96 2.50
N ARG A 227 -17.55 5.15 2.61
CA ARG A 227 -18.22 5.61 3.84
C ARG A 227 -19.38 4.70 4.27
N GLY A 228 -19.92 3.88 3.38
CA GLY A 228 -20.92 2.87 3.69
C GLY A 228 -20.35 1.54 4.18
N LEU A 229 -19.04 1.33 4.01
CA LEU A 229 -18.33 0.11 4.40
C LEU A 229 -17.56 0.26 5.73
N GLU A 230 -17.42 1.47 6.25
CA GLU A 230 -16.60 1.77 7.42
C GLU A 230 -17.05 0.98 8.65
N PRO A 231 -16.11 0.30 9.35
CA PRO A 231 -16.41 -0.27 10.66
C PRO A 231 -16.70 0.81 11.69
N GLU A 232 -17.39 0.45 12.76
CA GLU A 232 -17.68 1.37 13.86
C GLU A 232 -16.40 2.00 14.42
N GLY A 233 -16.40 3.33 14.54
CA GLY A 233 -15.27 4.11 15.06
C GLY A 233 -14.08 4.25 14.09
N VAL A 234 -14.21 3.85 12.83
CA VAL A 234 -13.18 4.02 11.80
C VAL A 234 -13.69 4.95 10.71
N THR A 235 -12.96 6.04 10.44
CA THR A 235 -13.11 6.83 9.22
C THR A 235 -11.96 6.48 8.30
N VAL A 236 -12.22 5.80 7.19
CA VAL A 236 -11.20 5.41 6.22
C VAL A 236 -10.53 6.65 5.63
N SER A 237 -9.19 6.69 5.63
CA SER A 237 -8.45 7.72 4.91
C SER A 237 -8.63 7.49 3.41
N VAL A 238 -9.19 8.45 2.71
CA VAL A 238 -9.38 8.38 1.26
C VAL A 238 -8.45 9.38 0.59
N GLY A 239 -7.68 8.91 -0.38
CA GLY A 239 -6.94 9.74 -1.33
C GLY A 239 -7.71 9.85 -2.66
N ALA A 240 -7.43 10.90 -3.43
CA ALA A 240 -7.86 11.00 -4.82
C ALA A 240 -6.71 11.53 -5.67
N GLU A 241 -6.85 11.49 -6.99
CA GLU A 241 -5.80 11.87 -7.94
C GLU A 241 -6.33 12.83 -9.01
N ILE A 242 -5.56 13.89 -9.32
CA ILE A 242 -5.95 14.92 -10.30
C ILE A 242 -5.19 14.83 -11.63
N GLY A 243 -4.10 14.09 -11.69
CA GLY A 243 -3.29 13.93 -12.90
C GLY A 243 -2.65 12.56 -12.95
N GLU A 244 -2.77 11.89 -14.08
CA GLU A 244 -2.21 10.56 -14.32
C GLU A 244 -0.66 10.61 -14.34
N VAL A 245 -0.03 9.68 -13.66
CA VAL A 245 1.44 9.57 -13.58
C VAL A 245 2.05 9.36 -14.99
N GLY A 246 3.12 10.10 -15.28
CA GLY A 246 3.78 10.05 -16.59
C GLY A 246 3.18 10.98 -17.65
N MET A 247 2.08 11.68 -17.31
CA MET A 247 1.45 12.68 -18.19
C MET A 247 1.90 14.11 -17.83
N LYS A 248 1.13 15.11 -18.23
CA LYS A 248 1.37 16.52 -17.93
C LYS A 248 1.39 16.80 -16.42
N ASN A 249 2.30 17.68 -15.97
CA ASN A 249 2.31 18.13 -14.58
C ASN A 249 0.98 18.77 -14.18
N SER A 250 0.51 18.44 -12.99
CA SER A 250 -0.69 19.04 -12.38
C SER A 250 -0.48 20.51 -12.06
N THR A 251 -1.56 21.30 -12.10
CA THR A 251 -1.57 22.72 -11.73
C THR A 251 -2.49 23.02 -10.57
N VAL A 252 -2.28 24.17 -9.92
CA VAL A 252 -3.16 24.64 -8.83
C VAL A 252 -4.60 24.85 -9.30
N GLU A 253 -4.78 25.30 -10.54
CA GLU A 253 -6.10 25.52 -11.14
C GLU A 253 -6.84 24.18 -11.38
N GLU A 254 -6.10 23.13 -11.76
CA GLU A 254 -6.66 21.76 -11.86
C GLU A 254 -7.08 21.23 -10.48
N LEU A 255 -6.26 21.46 -9.44
CA LEU A 255 -6.62 21.13 -8.06
C LEU A 255 -7.90 21.84 -7.62
N HIS A 256 -8.03 23.15 -7.87
CA HIS A 256 -9.26 23.89 -7.55
C HIS A 256 -10.46 23.33 -8.32
N ALA A 257 -10.32 23.06 -9.63
CA ALA A 257 -11.40 22.53 -10.44
C ALA A 257 -11.88 21.16 -9.91
N PHE A 258 -10.95 20.28 -9.58
CA PHE A 258 -11.25 18.97 -8.99
C PHE A 258 -11.94 19.12 -7.63
N MET A 259 -11.34 19.83 -6.67
CA MET A 259 -11.85 19.95 -5.29
C MET A 259 -13.23 20.60 -5.23
N GLN A 260 -13.47 21.66 -6.00
CA GLN A 260 -14.78 22.29 -6.09
C GLN A 260 -15.83 21.34 -6.66
N GLY A 261 -15.49 20.60 -7.72
CA GLY A 261 -16.37 19.61 -8.34
C GLY A 261 -16.63 18.42 -7.40
N TYR A 262 -15.59 17.89 -6.79
CA TYR A 262 -15.66 16.80 -5.84
C TYR A 262 -16.54 17.13 -4.63
N ASN A 263 -16.30 18.27 -3.97
CA ASN A 263 -17.08 18.70 -2.81
C ASN A 263 -18.56 18.89 -3.15
N ARG A 264 -18.89 19.48 -4.31
CA ARG A 264 -20.29 19.56 -4.77
C ARG A 264 -20.90 18.19 -4.98
N SER A 265 -20.18 17.27 -5.65
CA SER A 265 -20.66 15.92 -5.94
C SER A 265 -20.84 15.09 -4.66
N LEU A 266 -19.94 15.25 -3.70
CA LEU A 266 -20.01 14.57 -2.41
C LEU A 266 -21.22 15.06 -1.57
N ALA A 267 -21.49 16.35 -1.57
CA ALA A 267 -22.58 16.97 -0.81
C ALA A 267 -23.98 16.47 -1.24
N VAL A 268 -24.17 16.12 -2.51
CA VAL A 268 -25.43 15.52 -3.02
C VAL A 268 -25.81 14.26 -2.27
N GLY A 269 -24.86 13.51 -1.72
CA GLY A 269 -25.09 12.26 -0.97
C GLY A 269 -25.24 12.43 0.55
N GLY A 270 -25.41 13.65 1.09
CA GLY A 270 -25.66 13.88 2.52
C GLY A 270 -24.43 14.28 3.35
N GLY A 271 -23.40 14.88 2.76
CA GLY A 271 -22.31 15.55 3.49
C GLY A 271 -21.41 14.62 4.30
N LYS A 272 -21.01 13.48 3.76
CA LYS A 272 -20.05 12.55 4.37
C LYS A 272 -18.62 13.13 4.35
N ALA A 273 -17.72 12.58 5.19
CA ALA A 273 -16.30 12.93 5.17
C ALA A 273 -15.71 12.77 3.76
N GLY A 274 -14.92 13.74 3.33
CA GLY A 274 -14.25 13.76 2.03
C GLY A 274 -12.91 13.01 2.03
N ILE A 275 -12.06 13.38 1.07
CA ILE A 275 -10.67 12.91 1.00
C ILE A 275 -9.81 13.59 2.06
N SER A 276 -8.70 12.94 2.43
CA SER A 276 -7.72 13.46 3.40
C SER A 276 -6.39 13.85 2.77
N LYS A 277 -6.15 13.47 1.52
CA LYS A 277 -4.94 13.76 0.73
C LYS A 277 -5.28 13.79 -0.75
N ILE A 278 -4.38 14.35 -1.57
CA ILE A 278 -4.56 14.46 -3.02
C ILE A 278 -3.27 14.14 -3.77
N SER A 279 -3.32 13.17 -4.67
CA SER A 279 -2.21 12.79 -5.53
C SER A 279 -2.12 13.71 -6.75
N VAL A 280 -0.86 14.06 -7.11
CA VAL A 280 -0.54 15.00 -8.17
C VAL A 280 0.60 14.48 -9.03
N GLN A 281 0.61 14.87 -10.32
CA GLN A 281 1.72 14.61 -11.22
C GLN A 281 2.70 15.78 -11.24
N THR A 282 3.99 15.50 -11.03
CA THR A 282 5.05 16.51 -11.05
C THR A 282 6.33 16.05 -11.75
N GLY A 283 6.21 15.22 -12.80
CA GLY A 283 7.31 14.84 -13.70
C GLY A 283 7.89 13.45 -13.45
N THR A 284 7.31 12.65 -12.55
CA THR A 284 7.75 11.26 -12.32
C THR A 284 7.05 10.27 -13.26
N SER A 285 7.57 9.05 -13.32
CA SER A 285 6.94 7.90 -13.97
C SER A 285 7.11 6.65 -13.12
N HIS A 286 6.14 5.72 -13.21
CA HIS A 286 6.23 4.44 -12.50
C HIS A 286 7.44 3.62 -12.98
N GLY A 287 8.27 3.16 -12.04
CA GLY A 287 9.45 2.34 -12.32
C GLY A 287 10.60 3.04 -13.05
N GLY A 288 10.44 4.31 -13.41
CA GLY A 288 11.41 5.08 -14.20
C GLY A 288 11.49 4.64 -15.68
N VAL A 289 12.27 5.36 -16.46
CA VAL A 289 12.55 5.02 -17.86
C VAL A 289 13.81 4.14 -17.94
N VAL A 290 13.65 2.89 -18.37
CA VAL A 290 14.74 1.92 -18.48
C VAL A 290 15.54 2.16 -19.75
N LEU A 291 16.84 2.46 -19.61
CA LEU A 291 17.77 2.63 -20.72
C LEU A 291 18.16 1.26 -21.33
N PRO A 292 18.76 1.23 -22.55
CA PRO A 292 19.14 -0.02 -23.22
C PRO A 292 20.14 -0.90 -22.43
N ASP A 293 20.92 -0.31 -21.54
CA ASP A 293 21.87 -1.00 -20.66
C ASP A 293 21.23 -1.52 -19.36
N GLY A 294 19.92 -1.31 -19.18
CA GLY A 294 19.18 -1.70 -17.98
C GLY A 294 19.24 -0.68 -16.82
N SER A 295 19.98 0.42 -16.98
CA SER A 295 19.98 1.52 -15.99
C SER A 295 18.69 2.35 -16.09
N ILE A 296 18.42 3.16 -15.06
CA ILE A 296 17.25 4.04 -15.01
C ILE A 296 17.66 5.46 -15.39
N ALA A 297 16.93 6.09 -16.28
CA ALA A 297 17.14 7.48 -16.66
C ALA A 297 16.86 8.44 -15.50
N ASP A 298 17.57 9.56 -15.47
CA ASP A 298 17.33 10.61 -14.46
C ASP A 298 15.91 11.16 -14.56
N VAL A 299 15.25 11.27 -13.41
CA VAL A 299 13.91 11.83 -13.27
C VAL A 299 14.00 13.29 -12.83
N LYS A 300 13.35 14.19 -13.57
CA LYS A 300 13.22 15.61 -13.21
C LYS A 300 11.92 15.83 -12.45
N LEU A 301 12.01 15.91 -11.13
CA LEU A 301 10.89 16.23 -10.25
C LEU A 301 10.70 17.75 -10.19
N ASP A 302 9.48 18.23 -10.43
CA ASP A 302 9.10 19.62 -10.27
C ASP A 302 8.69 19.92 -8.82
N LEU A 303 9.70 20.21 -8.00
CA LEU A 303 9.51 20.52 -6.58
C LEU A 303 8.73 21.82 -6.35
N GLN A 304 8.73 22.77 -7.31
CA GLN A 304 8.00 24.03 -7.16
C GLN A 304 6.50 23.79 -7.36
N ALA A 305 6.12 23.03 -8.38
CA ALA A 305 4.75 22.63 -8.60
C ALA A 305 4.23 21.79 -7.40
N LEU A 306 5.01 20.82 -6.93
CA LEU A 306 4.64 19.99 -5.79
C LEU A 306 4.44 20.84 -4.51
N ALA A 307 5.33 21.80 -4.23
CA ALA A 307 5.22 22.70 -3.10
C ALA A 307 3.95 23.57 -3.16
N ALA A 308 3.65 24.14 -4.35
CA ALA A 308 2.47 24.97 -4.55
C ALA A 308 1.18 24.15 -4.36
N LEU A 309 1.10 22.97 -4.95
CA LEU A 309 -0.04 22.07 -4.82
C LEU A 309 -0.24 21.59 -3.38
N SER A 310 0.86 21.21 -2.69
CA SER A 310 0.79 20.79 -1.29
C SER A 310 0.33 21.91 -0.37
N LYS A 311 0.79 23.14 -0.62
CA LYS A 311 0.37 24.31 0.14
C LYS A 311 -1.14 24.57 -0.03
N VAL A 312 -1.64 24.63 -1.26
CA VAL A 312 -3.06 24.86 -1.54
C VAL A 312 -3.93 23.74 -0.96
N ALA A 313 -3.51 22.49 -1.11
CA ALA A 313 -4.24 21.35 -0.54
C ALA A 313 -4.42 21.48 0.99
N ARG A 314 -3.39 21.95 1.71
CA ARG A 314 -3.46 22.14 3.16
C ARG A 314 -4.21 23.39 3.56
N GLU A 315 -3.83 24.55 3.00
CA GLU A 315 -4.31 25.83 3.49
C GLU A 315 -5.74 26.18 3.06
N GLU A 316 -6.20 25.63 1.91
CA GLU A 316 -7.52 25.96 1.36
C GLU A 316 -8.52 24.79 1.48
N TYR A 317 -8.03 23.55 1.60
CA TYR A 317 -8.89 22.36 1.63
C TYR A 317 -8.72 21.50 2.88
N GLU A 318 -7.83 21.88 3.81
CA GLU A 318 -7.54 21.14 5.05
C GLU A 318 -7.11 19.68 4.82
N LEU A 319 -6.52 19.37 3.65
CA LEU A 319 -5.95 18.07 3.34
C LEU A 319 -4.54 17.94 3.95
N ALA A 320 -4.02 16.73 4.09
CA ALA A 320 -2.66 16.52 4.57
C ALA A 320 -1.57 17.18 3.70
N GLY A 321 -1.88 17.44 2.45
CA GLY A 321 -1.02 17.98 1.42
C GLY A 321 -1.07 17.16 0.15
N ALA A 322 -0.16 17.44 -0.78
CA ALA A 322 -0.01 16.66 -2.01
C ALA A 322 0.72 15.33 -1.76
N VAL A 323 0.38 14.33 -2.56
CA VAL A 323 1.01 13.01 -2.60
C VAL A 323 1.80 12.87 -3.90
N GLN A 324 2.99 12.27 -3.82
CA GLN A 324 3.87 12.05 -4.97
C GLN A 324 4.03 10.56 -5.25
N HIS A 325 3.60 10.14 -6.44
CA HIS A 325 3.88 8.81 -6.98
C HIS A 325 5.21 8.73 -7.74
N GLY A 326 5.68 7.51 -8.04
CA GLY A 326 6.87 7.28 -8.86
C GLY A 326 8.19 7.73 -8.22
N ALA A 327 8.24 7.85 -6.89
CA ALA A 327 9.43 8.32 -6.17
C ALA A 327 10.52 7.24 -6.02
N SER A 328 10.26 5.98 -6.33
CA SER A 328 11.17 4.84 -6.09
C SER A 328 12.52 4.95 -6.81
N THR A 329 12.59 5.66 -7.90
CA THR A 329 13.79 5.77 -8.75
C THR A 329 14.46 7.14 -8.66
N LEU A 330 14.03 7.98 -7.72
CA LEU A 330 14.65 9.27 -7.47
C LEU A 330 16.07 9.11 -6.87
N PRO A 331 16.99 10.04 -7.18
CA PRO A 331 18.29 10.05 -6.57
C PRO A 331 18.20 10.34 -5.06
N SER A 332 19.12 9.78 -4.28
CA SER A 332 19.09 9.83 -2.80
C SER A 332 18.99 11.24 -2.23
N ASN A 333 19.56 12.25 -2.90
CA ASN A 333 19.53 13.64 -2.45
C ASN A 333 18.17 14.34 -2.67
N ALA A 334 17.22 13.70 -3.39
CA ALA A 334 15.89 14.26 -3.62
C ALA A 334 14.98 14.13 -2.39
N PHE A 335 15.10 13.03 -1.62
CA PHE A 335 14.14 12.66 -0.58
C PHE A 335 14.01 13.70 0.53
N GLY A 336 15.09 14.31 0.97
CA GLY A 336 15.06 15.36 2.00
C GLY A 336 14.31 16.64 1.62
N ASN A 337 13.88 16.80 0.37
CA ASN A 337 13.07 17.95 -0.04
C ASN A 337 11.59 17.77 0.31
N PHE A 338 11.06 16.55 0.30
CA PHE A 338 9.63 16.31 0.53
C PHE A 338 9.13 16.84 1.88
N PRO A 339 9.80 16.59 3.04
CA PRO A 339 9.36 17.19 4.31
C PRO A 339 9.46 18.70 4.33
N ARG A 340 10.46 19.28 3.65
CA ARG A 340 10.67 20.75 3.61
C ARG A 340 9.55 21.49 2.87
N ILE A 341 8.95 20.85 1.87
CA ILE A 341 7.85 21.41 1.10
C ILE A 341 6.49 20.87 1.55
N GLU A 342 6.46 20.19 2.70
CA GLU A 342 5.26 19.65 3.32
C GLU A 342 4.48 18.69 2.41
N THR A 343 5.15 17.89 1.59
CA THR A 343 4.52 16.78 0.88
C THR A 343 3.96 15.79 1.90
N ALA A 344 2.69 15.43 1.76
CA ALA A 344 2.00 14.56 2.72
C ALA A 344 2.58 13.15 2.73
N GLU A 345 2.71 12.59 1.53
CA GLU A 345 3.03 11.18 1.33
C GLU A 345 3.83 10.99 0.04
N ILE A 346 4.71 10.00 0.02
CA ILE A 346 5.36 9.54 -1.21
C ILE A 346 5.24 8.03 -1.35
N HIS A 347 4.98 7.56 -2.56
CA HIS A 347 4.82 6.15 -2.87
C HIS A 347 6.13 5.53 -3.37
N LEU A 348 6.51 4.41 -2.77
CA LEU A 348 7.80 3.76 -2.93
C LEU A 348 7.60 2.26 -3.17
N ALA A 349 7.90 1.78 -4.36
CA ALA A 349 7.63 0.40 -4.76
C ALA A 349 8.83 -0.29 -5.40
N THR A 350 9.20 0.11 -6.62
CA THR A 350 10.09 -0.62 -7.53
C THR A 350 11.49 -0.86 -6.94
N ASN A 351 12.03 0.08 -6.15
CA ASN A 351 13.35 -0.07 -5.57
C ASN A 351 13.44 -1.27 -4.62
N PHE A 352 12.40 -1.53 -3.84
CA PHE A 352 12.41 -2.63 -2.87
C PHE A 352 12.40 -3.99 -3.57
N GLN A 353 11.59 -4.15 -4.62
CA GLN A 353 11.65 -5.38 -5.42
C GLN A 353 12.98 -5.52 -6.16
N ASN A 354 13.59 -4.43 -6.63
CA ASN A 354 14.89 -4.44 -7.29
C ASN A 354 15.99 -4.94 -6.34
N ILE A 355 15.99 -4.49 -5.08
CA ILE A 355 16.92 -5.00 -4.06
C ILE A 355 16.82 -6.52 -3.94
N VAL A 356 15.62 -7.11 -4.01
CA VAL A 356 15.45 -8.56 -3.94
C VAL A 356 15.91 -9.25 -5.22
N PHE A 357 15.44 -8.78 -6.40
CA PHE A 357 15.77 -9.42 -7.68
C PHE A 357 17.26 -9.36 -8.02
N ASP A 358 17.90 -8.25 -7.70
CA ASP A 358 19.28 -7.97 -8.07
C ASP A 358 20.27 -8.38 -6.95
N HIS A 359 19.76 -8.89 -5.81
CA HIS A 359 20.60 -9.27 -4.68
C HIS A 359 21.57 -10.40 -5.06
N PRO A 360 22.88 -10.28 -4.75
CA PRO A 360 23.90 -11.25 -5.15
C PRO A 360 23.69 -12.65 -4.53
N ARG A 361 22.96 -12.72 -3.41
CA ARG A 361 22.64 -14.00 -2.75
C ARG A 361 21.34 -14.64 -3.24
N LEU A 362 20.58 -13.99 -4.13
CA LEU A 362 19.42 -14.65 -4.74
C LEU A 362 19.93 -15.88 -5.52
N PRO A 363 19.42 -17.12 -5.24
CA PRO A 363 19.91 -18.33 -5.86
C PRO A 363 19.88 -18.25 -7.39
N ALA A 364 20.99 -18.59 -8.02
CA ALA A 364 21.15 -18.47 -9.47
C ALA A 364 20.16 -19.37 -10.25
N ASP A 365 19.89 -20.56 -9.71
CA ASP A 365 18.91 -21.50 -10.28
C ASP A 365 17.48 -20.95 -10.19
N LEU A 366 17.13 -20.28 -9.09
CA LEU A 366 15.82 -19.63 -8.94
C LEU A 366 15.67 -18.47 -9.94
N ARG A 367 16.71 -17.64 -10.08
CA ARG A 367 16.72 -16.54 -11.05
C ARG A 367 16.55 -17.05 -12.49
N GLU A 368 17.22 -18.14 -12.83
CA GLU A 368 17.10 -18.74 -14.17
C GLU A 368 15.71 -19.33 -14.41
N ARG A 369 15.13 -20.04 -13.43
CA ARG A 369 13.75 -20.53 -13.53
C ARG A 369 12.74 -19.39 -13.70
N MET A 370 12.92 -18.27 -12.99
CA MET A 370 12.07 -17.10 -13.16
C MET A 370 12.20 -16.49 -14.56
N ARG A 371 13.43 -16.40 -15.12
CA ARG A 371 13.66 -15.93 -16.50
C ARG A 371 13.00 -16.83 -17.52
N SER A 372 13.22 -18.13 -17.43
CA SER A 372 12.59 -19.11 -18.34
C SER A 372 11.07 -19.02 -18.30
N TRP A 373 10.50 -18.85 -17.10
CA TRP A 373 9.06 -18.67 -16.94
C TRP A 373 8.56 -17.37 -17.62
N LEU A 374 9.32 -16.28 -17.53
CA LEU A 374 8.98 -15.02 -18.19
C LEU A 374 9.03 -15.12 -19.72
N ASP A 375 10.02 -15.83 -20.27
CA ASP A 375 10.12 -16.08 -21.71
C ASP A 375 8.91 -16.87 -22.24
N GLU A 376 8.37 -17.78 -21.44
CA GLU A 376 7.20 -18.59 -21.79
C GLU A 376 5.86 -17.86 -21.54
N ASN A 377 5.72 -17.15 -20.42
CA ASN A 377 4.42 -16.66 -19.94
C ASN A 377 4.23 -15.15 -20.05
N ALA A 378 5.30 -14.38 -20.27
CA ALA A 378 5.26 -12.93 -20.39
C ALA A 378 5.88 -12.41 -21.71
N ALA A 379 6.04 -13.26 -22.72
CA ALA A 379 6.65 -12.89 -24.01
C ALA A 379 5.94 -11.70 -24.69
N SER A 380 4.63 -11.55 -24.49
CA SER A 380 3.82 -10.43 -25.02
C SER A 380 4.21 -9.07 -24.47
N GLU A 381 4.88 -9.00 -23.30
CA GLU A 381 5.39 -7.76 -22.71
C GLU A 381 6.62 -7.21 -23.46
N ARG A 382 7.28 -8.05 -24.25
CA ARG A 382 8.45 -7.65 -25.03
C ARG A 382 8.04 -6.73 -26.17
N LYS A 383 8.46 -5.48 -26.07
CA LYS A 383 8.23 -4.50 -27.14
C LYS A 383 9.28 -4.69 -28.26
N SER A 384 8.89 -4.33 -29.49
CA SER A 384 9.83 -4.33 -30.61
C SER A 384 11.00 -3.39 -30.30
N GLY A 385 12.24 -3.93 -30.35
CA GLY A 385 13.47 -3.20 -30.06
C GLY A 385 13.94 -3.27 -28.61
N ASP A 386 13.20 -3.89 -27.69
CA ASP A 386 13.69 -4.11 -26.33
C ASP A 386 14.89 -5.05 -26.31
N THR A 387 15.93 -4.69 -25.54
CA THR A 387 16.99 -5.63 -25.18
C THR A 387 16.46 -6.68 -24.20
N ASN A 388 17.21 -7.77 -23.97
CA ASN A 388 16.84 -8.77 -22.96
C ASN A 388 16.78 -8.14 -21.56
N GLU A 389 17.72 -7.26 -21.24
CA GLU A 389 17.79 -6.56 -19.96
C GLU A 389 16.54 -5.70 -19.75
N GLN A 390 16.12 -4.94 -20.78
CA GLN A 390 14.90 -4.13 -20.73
C GLN A 390 13.65 -4.99 -20.55
N PHE A 391 13.53 -6.08 -21.27
CA PHE A 391 12.41 -7.01 -21.16
C PHE A 391 12.34 -7.62 -19.75
N TYR A 392 13.44 -8.24 -19.27
CA TYR A 392 13.43 -8.85 -17.95
C TYR A 392 13.19 -7.83 -16.83
N TYR A 393 13.75 -6.63 -16.92
CA TYR A 393 13.50 -5.60 -15.93
C TYR A 393 12.00 -5.24 -15.86
N LYS A 394 11.34 -5.04 -17.00
CA LYS A 394 9.92 -4.68 -17.07
C LYS A 394 9.00 -5.84 -16.66
N ALA A 395 9.31 -7.05 -17.12
CA ALA A 395 8.44 -8.21 -16.96
C ALA A 395 8.63 -8.96 -15.62
N ARG A 396 9.81 -8.84 -14.95
CA ARG A 396 10.19 -9.69 -13.79
C ARG A 396 9.20 -9.68 -12.63
N LYS A 397 8.44 -8.59 -12.46
CA LYS A 397 7.39 -8.50 -11.46
C LYS A 397 6.32 -9.59 -11.61
N LYS A 398 6.01 -10.01 -12.84
CA LYS A 398 5.02 -11.07 -13.13
C LYS A 398 5.44 -12.45 -12.61
N ALA A 399 6.72 -12.68 -12.37
CA ALA A 399 7.21 -13.92 -11.77
C ALA A 399 7.07 -13.97 -10.23
N ILE A 400 6.65 -12.88 -9.58
CA ILE A 400 6.59 -12.84 -8.10
C ILE A 400 5.56 -13.84 -7.55
N GLY A 401 4.33 -13.85 -8.06
CA GLY A 401 3.27 -14.76 -7.64
C GLY A 401 3.62 -16.23 -7.90
N PRO A 402 3.91 -16.62 -9.17
CA PRO A 402 4.29 -17.99 -9.51
C PRO A 402 5.46 -18.55 -8.69
N PHE A 403 6.42 -17.71 -8.31
CA PHE A 403 7.59 -18.12 -7.51
C PHE A 403 7.50 -17.69 -6.03
N LYS A 404 6.34 -17.26 -5.56
CA LYS A 404 6.16 -16.80 -4.17
C LYS A 404 6.63 -17.84 -3.15
N ARG A 405 6.23 -19.11 -3.34
CA ARG A 405 6.62 -20.20 -2.43
C ARG A 405 8.14 -20.47 -2.46
N ASP A 406 8.76 -20.44 -3.64
CA ASP A 406 10.21 -20.61 -3.78
C ASP A 406 10.97 -19.52 -3.05
N LEU A 407 10.55 -18.26 -3.25
CA LEU A 407 11.13 -17.09 -2.57
C LEU A 407 11.04 -17.21 -1.04
N TRP A 408 9.87 -17.55 -0.50
CA TRP A 408 9.68 -17.73 0.93
C TRP A 408 10.42 -18.94 1.49
N SER A 409 10.73 -19.95 0.65
CA SER A 409 11.45 -21.17 1.03
C SER A 409 12.97 -21.04 0.94
N MET A 410 13.50 -19.90 0.51
CA MET A 410 14.95 -19.67 0.53
C MET A 410 15.50 -19.82 1.95
N SER A 411 16.78 -20.16 2.08
CA SER A 411 17.42 -20.32 3.39
C SER A 411 17.32 -19.01 4.21
N GLU A 412 17.28 -19.16 5.52
CA GLU A 412 17.25 -18.01 6.43
C GLU A 412 18.46 -17.08 6.22
N GLU A 413 19.62 -17.64 5.89
CA GLU A 413 20.83 -16.88 5.58
C GLU A 413 20.62 -15.95 4.38
N VAL A 414 20.01 -16.44 3.30
CA VAL A 414 19.72 -15.64 2.10
C VAL A 414 18.69 -14.55 2.40
N ARG A 415 17.56 -14.94 3.02
CA ARG A 415 16.49 -14.01 3.36
C ARG A 415 16.95 -12.90 4.33
N SER A 416 17.79 -13.27 5.31
CA SER A 416 18.38 -12.32 6.26
C SER A 416 19.34 -11.35 5.59
N ALA A 417 20.14 -11.80 4.61
CA ALA A 417 21.04 -10.93 3.86
C ALA A 417 20.26 -9.89 3.03
N ILE A 418 19.18 -10.32 2.35
CA ILE A 418 18.28 -9.43 1.61
C ILE A 418 17.61 -8.43 2.57
N ALA A 419 17.09 -8.92 3.71
CA ALA A 419 16.45 -8.08 4.71
C ALA A 419 17.39 -7.01 5.25
N ALA A 420 18.68 -7.32 5.44
CA ALA A 420 19.67 -6.34 5.91
C ALA A 420 19.87 -5.18 4.92
N ASP A 421 19.82 -5.42 3.61
CA ASP A 421 19.92 -4.36 2.61
C ASP A 421 18.60 -3.55 2.52
N LEU A 422 17.45 -4.19 2.68
CA LEU A 422 16.16 -3.51 2.83
C LEU A 422 16.14 -2.61 4.07
N GLU A 423 16.65 -3.07 5.23
CA GLU A 423 16.73 -2.28 6.46
C GLU A 423 17.58 -1.02 6.29
N LYS A 424 18.71 -1.09 5.59
CA LYS A 424 19.53 0.09 5.27
C LYS A 424 18.74 1.12 4.47
N THR A 425 17.97 0.63 3.48
CA THR A 425 17.15 1.48 2.64
C THR A 425 16.00 2.12 3.43
N PHE A 426 15.29 1.35 4.26
CA PHE A 426 14.23 1.90 5.12
C PHE A 426 14.78 2.89 6.15
N ALA A 427 15.93 2.60 6.76
CA ALA A 427 16.58 3.49 7.70
C ALA A 427 16.95 4.84 7.06
N PHE A 428 17.49 4.80 5.83
CA PHE A 428 17.77 5.99 5.03
C PHE A 428 16.50 6.78 4.73
N LEU A 429 15.45 6.13 4.21
CA LEU A 429 14.20 6.79 3.87
C LEU A 429 13.54 7.43 5.10
N PHE A 430 13.48 6.73 6.22
CA PHE A 430 12.86 7.26 7.45
C PHE A 430 13.59 8.50 7.97
N GLU A 431 14.90 8.55 7.82
CA GLU A 431 15.70 9.73 8.16
C GLU A 431 15.43 10.89 7.20
N GLN A 432 15.48 10.65 5.89
CA GLN A 432 15.30 11.69 4.87
C GLN A 432 13.86 12.26 4.88
N LEU A 433 12.88 11.45 5.20
CA LEU A 433 11.47 11.82 5.25
C LEU A 433 11.04 12.36 6.63
N ASN A 434 11.96 12.47 7.58
CA ASN A 434 11.72 12.95 8.94
C ASN A 434 10.64 12.17 9.72
N VAL A 435 10.47 10.86 9.45
CA VAL A 435 9.46 10.06 10.17
C VAL A 435 10.00 9.45 11.47
N ASN A 436 11.28 9.61 11.78
CA ASN A 436 11.83 9.21 13.06
C ASN A 436 11.14 9.98 14.20
N GLY A 437 10.70 9.28 15.24
CA GLY A 437 9.98 9.88 16.38
C GLY A 437 8.51 10.21 16.14
N THR A 438 7.95 9.88 14.97
CA THR A 438 6.52 10.12 14.69
C THR A 438 5.56 9.21 15.47
N GLU A 439 6.06 8.28 16.28
CA GLU A 439 5.29 7.52 17.27
C GLU A 439 4.45 8.44 18.15
N ASP A 440 5.00 9.57 18.61
CA ASP A 440 4.29 10.54 19.44
C ASP A 440 3.10 11.18 18.68
N GLN A 441 3.24 11.42 17.39
CA GLN A 441 2.15 11.95 16.55
C GLN A 441 1.03 10.92 16.37
N VAL A 442 1.42 9.65 16.16
CA VAL A 442 0.45 8.56 16.06
C VAL A 442 -0.34 8.41 17.37
N HIS A 443 0.34 8.40 18.52
CA HIS A 443 -0.34 8.33 19.82
C HIS A 443 -1.26 9.53 20.08
N ARG A 444 -0.89 10.72 19.59
CA ARG A 444 -1.67 11.95 19.79
C ARG A 444 -2.95 11.99 18.96
N PHE A 445 -2.90 11.55 17.72
CA PHE A 445 -3.98 11.79 16.76
C PHE A 445 -4.74 10.53 16.36
N ILE A 446 -4.16 9.33 16.50
CA ILE A 446 -4.77 8.11 16.01
C ILE A 446 -5.45 7.32 17.14
N GLN A 447 -6.73 7.08 16.95
CA GLN A 447 -7.48 6.10 17.71
C GLN A 447 -7.71 4.87 16.84
N ALA A 448 -7.19 3.73 17.26
CA ALA A 448 -7.38 2.46 16.58
C ALA A 448 -8.35 1.60 17.43
N PRO A 449 -9.66 1.60 17.13
CA PRO A 449 -10.62 0.81 17.87
C PRO A 449 -10.33 -0.69 17.70
N ILE A 450 -10.64 -1.48 18.73
CA ILE A 450 -10.53 -2.93 18.66
C ILE A 450 -11.68 -3.45 17.79
N GLN A 451 -11.34 -4.24 16.78
CA GLN A 451 -12.27 -4.84 15.83
C GLN A 451 -12.14 -6.36 15.89
N HIS A 452 -12.96 -7.04 16.71
CA HIS A 452 -12.95 -8.49 16.75
C HIS A 452 -13.66 -9.08 15.53
N HIS A 453 -13.01 -10.04 14.89
CA HIS A 453 -13.66 -10.83 13.85
C HIS A 453 -14.37 -12.03 14.47
N ALA A 454 -15.68 -12.16 14.22
CA ALA A 454 -16.37 -13.41 14.50
C ALA A 454 -15.61 -14.54 13.80
N ALA A 455 -15.28 -15.60 14.53
CA ALA A 455 -14.57 -16.74 13.96
C ALA A 455 -15.27 -17.17 12.66
N LEU A 456 -14.63 -16.85 11.54
CA LEU A 456 -14.83 -17.44 10.23
C LEU A 456 -16.20 -17.19 9.55
N LYS A 457 -16.39 -15.96 9.07
CA LYS A 457 -17.24 -15.76 7.88
C LYS A 457 -16.33 -15.82 6.65
N PRO A 458 -16.72 -16.54 5.58
CA PRO A 458 -15.97 -16.52 4.32
C PRO A 458 -15.83 -15.08 3.84
N VAL A 459 -14.61 -14.63 3.57
CA VAL A 459 -14.38 -13.35 2.90
C VAL A 459 -14.90 -13.50 1.48
N LEU A 460 -15.77 -12.60 1.05
CA LEU A 460 -16.19 -12.51 -0.35
C LEU A 460 -14.94 -12.20 -1.19
N VAL A 461 -14.54 -13.13 -2.04
CA VAL A 461 -13.46 -12.94 -2.99
C VAL A 461 -13.99 -12.07 -4.12
N ALA A 462 -13.37 -10.92 -4.37
CA ALA A 462 -13.69 -10.07 -5.50
C ALA A 462 -13.44 -10.81 -6.82
N ALA A 463 -14.16 -10.38 -7.88
CA ALA A 463 -13.93 -10.87 -9.23
C ALA A 463 -12.49 -10.58 -9.69
N ALA A 464 -12.07 -11.21 -10.78
CA ALA A 464 -10.70 -11.17 -11.28
C ALA A 464 -10.09 -9.77 -11.26
N ASP A 465 -8.86 -9.69 -10.73
CA ASP A 465 -8.09 -8.47 -10.68
C ASP A 465 -7.74 -7.98 -12.10
N ASP A 466 -7.56 -6.69 -12.25
CA ASP A 466 -7.07 -6.10 -13.50
C ASP A 466 -5.53 -5.97 -13.45
N PRO A 467 -4.77 -6.79 -14.18
CA PRO A 467 -3.32 -6.77 -14.14
C PRO A 467 -2.72 -5.48 -14.73
N ASP A 468 -3.52 -4.69 -15.45
CA ASP A 468 -3.07 -3.47 -16.13
C ASP A 468 -3.53 -2.18 -15.42
N ALA A 469 -4.29 -2.28 -14.31
CA ALA A 469 -4.70 -1.12 -13.54
C ALA A 469 -3.56 -0.62 -12.65
N GLY A 470 -3.28 0.67 -12.68
CA GLY A 470 -2.28 1.30 -11.78
C GLY A 470 -0.84 1.26 -12.27
N GLU A 471 -0.60 1.11 -13.58
CA GLU A 471 0.74 1.16 -14.19
C GLU A 471 0.84 2.07 -15.43
#